data_c5329edcea2db3b1d4e24d38dba8e7c5
#
_entry.id   c5329edcea2db3b1d4e24d38dba8e7c5
#
_cell.length_a   1.000
_cell.length_b   1.000
_cell.length_c   1.000
_cell.angle_alpha   90.00
_cell.angle_beta   90.00
_cell.angle_gamma   90.00
#
_symmetry.space_group_name_H-M   'P 1'
#
loop_
_entity.id
_entity.type
_entity.pdbx_description
1 polymer ?
#
loop_
_entity_poly.entity_id
_entity_poly.type
_entity_poly.pdbx_seq_one_letter_code
_entity_poly.pdbx_strand_id
1 'polypeptide(L)'
;PDGSEAKTVRPLGDNADKVQVAWSPAGGVLAFSDTGKPRGGSKEIIPLGENNERFNPLVVEGYGFQPKWSTGGDKLVYSVYNNASDYKPELWITNAQGAQMGTGRRKLDVVTWAEKCVFQDNDTMICAVPQDLPTGAGLQPELGKEYADSIYKID
;
A
#
# COMPACT_ATOMS: atom_id res chain seq x y z
N PRO A 1 -10.95 10.05 -22.02
CA PRO A 1 -11.27 8.63 -22.19
C PRO A 1 -12.76 8.42 -22.01
N ASP A 2 -13.44 7.83 -23.01
CA ASP A 2 -14.88 7.55 -22.99
C ASP A 2 -15.18 6.04 -22.78
N GLY A 3 -14.13 5.22 -22.65
CA GLY A 3 -14.22 3.79 -22.46
C GLY A 3 -14.49 2.97 -23.73
N SER A 4 -14.60 3.60 -24.91
CA SER A 4 -14.92 2.90 -26.17
C SER A 4 -13.87 1.89 -26.62
N GLU A 5 -12.62 2.05 -26.18
CA GLU A 5 -11.49 1.17 -26.52
C GLU A 5 -10.99 0.36 -25.31
N ALA A 6 -11.87 0.06 -24.37
CA ALA A 6 -11.52 -0.76 -23.21
C ALA A 6 -11.11 -2.17 -23.65
N LYS A 7 -9.93 -2.61 -23.19
CA LYS A 7 -9.41 -3.96 -23.45
C LYS A 7 -8.91 -4.61 -22.18
N THR A 8 -8.99 -5.93 -22.09
CA THR A 8 -8.41 -6.69 -20.99
C THR A 8 -6.88 -6.62 -21.09
N VAL A 9 -6.23 -6.09 -20.06
CA VAL A 9 -4.77 -6.10 -19.92
C VAL A 9 -4.32 -7.41 -19.28
N ARG A 10 -5.00 -7.84 -18.21
CA ARG A 10 -4.67 -9.07 -17.48
C ARG A 10 -5.93 -9.69 -16.87
N PRO A 11 -6.24 -10.98 -17.15
CA PRO A 11 -7.30 -11.70 -16.44
C PRO A 11 -6.84 -12.04 -15.02
N LEU A 12 -7.71 -11.90 -14.03
CA LEU A 12 -7.43 -12.19 -12.61
C LEU A 12 -7.99 -13.53 -12.13
N GLY A 13 -8.87 -14.18 -12.93
CA GLY A 13 -9.57 -15.39 -12.53
C GLY A 13 -10.42 -15.15 -11.27
N ASP A 14 -10.44 -16.11 -10.36
CA ASP A 14 -11.22 -16.08 -9.11
C ASP A 14 -10.50 -15.30 -7.98
N ASN A 15 -9.49 -14.49 -8.28
CA ASN A 15 -8.70 -13.74 -7.30
C ASN A 15 -8.97 -12.23 -7.32
N ALA A 16 -10.04 -11.79 -7.94
CA ALA A 16 -10.34 -10.37 -8.10
C ALA A 16 -10.50 -9.63 -6.77
N ASP A 17 -11.06 -10.30 -5.76
CA ASP A 17 -11.24 -9.81 -4.39
C ASP A 17 -9.91 -9.61 -3.62
N LYS A 18 -8.83 -10.22 -4.11
CA LYS A 18 -7.48 -10.18 -3.49
C LYS A 18 -6.52 -9.25 -4.21
N VAL A 19 -6.98 -8.60 -5.27
CA VAL A 19 -6.13 -7.76 -6.11
C VAL A 19 -6.47 -6.29 -5.91
N GLN A 20 -5.45 -5.51 -5.60
CA GLN A 20 -5.52 -4.05 -5.51
C GLN A 20 -4.81 -3.42 -6.70
N VAL A 21 -5.56 -2.68 -7.51
CA VAL A 21 -4.98 -1.93 -8.63
C VAL A 21 -4.21 -0.73 -8.07
N ALA A 22 -2.94 -0.66 -8.39
CA ALA A 22 -2.04 0.42 -8.00
C ALA A 22 -0.95 0.55 -9.06
N TRP A 23 -1.21 1.33 -10.09
CA TRP A 23 -0.29 1.55 -11.20
C TRP A 23 0.97 2.28 -10.75
N SER A 24 2.13 1.70 -11.07
CA SER A 24 3.42 2.34 -10.82
C SER A 24 3.67 3.47 -11.81
N PRO A 25 3.99 4.70 -11.35
CA PRO A 25 4.39 5.79 -12.25
C PRO A 25 5.64 5.48 -13.08
N ALA A 26 6.52 4.61 -12.59
CA ALA A 26 7.68 4.12 -13.34
C ALA A 26 7.34 3.00 -14.35
N GLY A 27 6.08 2.57 -14.42
CA GLY A 27 5.63 1.45 -15.23
C GLY A 27 5.97 0.08 -14.63
N GLY A 28 5.60 -0.98 -15.33
CA GLY A 28 5.90 -2.38 -14.98
C GLY A 28 4.89 -2.99 -13.99
N VAL A 29 4.59 -2.38 -12.86
CA VAL A 29 3.61 -2.89 -11.90
C VAL A 29 2.25 -2.27 -12.11
N LEU A 30 1.22 -3.12 -12.31
CA LEU A 30 -0.18 -2.72 -12.47
C LEU A 30 -0.96 -2.75 -11.17
N ALA A 31 -0.69 -3.77 -10.35
CA ALA A 31 -1.48 -4.10 -9.19
C ALA A 31 -0.67 -4.95 -8.20
N PHE A 32 -1.26 -5.18 -7.04
CA PHE A 32 -0.74 -6.08 -6.02
C PHE A 32 -1.78 -7.16 -5.69
N SER A 33 -1.33 -8.41 -5.51
CA SER A 33 -2.19 -9.54 -5.14
C SER A 33 -1.85 -10.06 -3.75
N ASP A 34 -2.87 -10.14 -2.89
CA ASP A 34 -2.79 -10.78 -1.55
C ASP A 34 -3.06 -12.29 -1.66
N THR A 35 -2.36 -12.97 -2.58
CA THR A 35 -2.40 -14.43 -2.73
C THR A 35 -1.11 -15.10 -2.26
N GLY A 36 -0.22 -14.32 -1.68
CA GLY A 36 1.05 -14.78 -1.16
C GLY A 36 0.91 -15.60 0.13
N LYS A 37 2.01 -16.24 0.52
CA LYS A 37 2.04 -17.10 1.70
C LYS A 37 2.07 -16.27 2.99
N PRO A 38 1.33 -16.69 4.03
CA PRO A 38 1.52 -16.09 5.34
C PRO A 38 2.89 -16.48 5.91
N ARG A 39 3.52 -15.53 6.61
CA ARG A 39 4.85 -15.69 7.24
C ARG A 39 4.80 -15.21 8.68
N GLY A 40 4.30 -16.04 9.62
CA GLY A 40 4.43 -15.74 11.05
C GLY A 40 4.00 -14.34 11.50
N GLY A 41 2.86 -13.85 11.03
CA GLY A 41 2.37 -12.49 11.32
C GLY A 41 2.61 -11.49 10.19
N SER A 42 3.43 -11.87 9.18
CA SER A 42 3.61 -11.11 7.93
C SER A 42 2.92 -11.83 6.79
N LYS A 43 2.72 -11.13 5.68
CA LYS A 43 2.17 -11.67 4.44
C LYS A 43 3.08 -11.37 3.25
N GLU A 44 3.05 -12.24 2.24
CA GLU A 44 3.62 -11.95 0.94
C GLU A 44 2.56 -11.33 0.04
N ILE A 45 2.85 -10.15 -0.47
CA ILE A 45 2.05 -9.47 -1.48
C ILE A 45 2.78 -9.59 -2.81
N ILE A 46 2.09 -10.07 -3.84
CA ILE A 46 2.70 -10.35 -5.15
C ILE A 46 2.43 -9.18 -6.08
N PRO A 47 3.46 -8.44 -6.53
CA PRO A 47 3.30 -7.43 -7.57
C PRO A 47 2.93 -8.10 -8.90
N LEU A 48 1.97 -7.53 -9.61
CA LEU A 48 1.48 -8.01 -10.90
C LEU A 48 1.95 -7.07 -12.01
N GLY A 49 2.68 -7.60 -12.96
CA GLY A 49 3.18 -6.84 -14.10
C GLY A 49 2.23 -6.84 -15.30
N GLU A 50 2.41 -5.87 -16.19
CA GLU A 50 1.64 -5.70 -17.42
C GLU A 50 1.92 -6.82 -18.43
N ASN A 51 3.20 -7.20 -18.59
CA ASN A 51 3.64 -8.17 -19.58
C ASN A 51 4.07 -9.50 -18.92
N ASN A 52 3.42 -9.89 -17.82
CA ASN A 52 3.77 -11.06 -17.01
C ASN A 52 5.19 -11.00 -16.39
N GLU A 53 5.69 -9.83 -16.14
CA GLU A 53 6.94 -9.65 -15.40
C GLU A 53 6.82 -10.31 -14.01
N ARG A 54 7.94 -10.87 -13.56
CA ARG A 54 8.06 -11.47 -12.22
C ARG A 54 8.83 -10.51 -11.33
N PHE A 55 8.15 -10.00 -10.32
CA PHE A 55 8.76 -9.20 -9.26
C PHE A 55 8.98 -10.04 -8.02
N ASN A 56 9.92 -9.61 -7.18
CA ASN A 56 10.04 -10.18 -5.85
C ASN A 56 8.78 -9.88 -5.04
N PRO A 57 8.25 -10.84 -4.28
CA PRO A 57 7.15 -10.59 -3.37
C PRO A 57 7.52 -9.53 -2.33
N LEU A 58 6.59 -8.62 -2.05
CA LEU A 58 6.70 -7.69 -0.95
C LEU A 58 6.23 -8.37 0.33
N VAL A 59 7.07 -8.41 1.35
CA VAL A 59 6.67 -8.90 2.68
C VAL A 59 6.14 -7.73 3.50
N VAL A 60 4.92 -7.84 4.01
CA VAL A 60 4.25 -6.81 4.82
C VAL A 60 3.90 -7.33 6.21
N GLU A 61 3.92 -6.48 7.22
CA GLU A 61 3.77 -6.84 8.64
C GLU A 61 2.31 -6.80 9.09
N GLY A 62 1.42 -7.46 8.41
CA GLY A 62 0.02 -7.54 8.84
C GLY A 62 -0.98 -7.73 7.71
N TYR A 63 -2.17 -7.22 7.93
CA TYR A 63 -3.35 -7.36 7.08
C TYR A 63 -3.79 -5.99 6.56
N GLY A 64 -4.72 -5.97 5.61
CA GLY A 64 -5.31 -4.74 5.10
C GLY A 64 -4.30 -3.89 4.30
N PHE A 65 -3.42 -4.53 3.54
CA PHE A 65 -2.42 -3.85 2.72
C PHE A 65 -3.07 -2.83 1.77
N GLN A 66 -2.65 -1.59 1.87
CA GLN A 66 -3.09 -0.48 1.02
C GLN A 66 -1.86 0.27 0.51
N PRO A 67 -1.47 0.10 -0.75
CA PRO A 67 -0.28 0.72 -1.32
C PRO A 67 -0.54 2.08 -1.92
N LYS A 68 0.50 2.94 -1.91
CA LYS A 68 0.55 4.19 -2.65
C LYS A 68 1.98 4.46 -3.13
N TRP A 69 2.14 4.73 -4.41
CA TRP A 69 3.43 4.99 -5.04
C TRP A 69 3.93 6.41 -4.78
N SER A 70 5.26 6.57 -4.69
CA SER A 70 5.91 7.87 -4.83
C SER A 70 5.73 8.40 -6.25
N THR A 71 5.94 9.69 -6.44
CA THR A 71 5.78 10.35 -7.74
C THR A 71 6.67 9.76 -8.83
N GLY A 72 7.88 9.29 -8.46
CA GLY A 72 8.81 8.63 -9.37
C GLY A 72 8.64 7.12 -9.47
N GLY A 73 7.81 6.51 -8.63
CA GLY A 73 7.60 5.05 -8.60
C GLY A 73 8.76 4.23 -8.04
N ASP A 74 9.73 4.86 -7.40
CA ASP A 74 10.89 4.22 -6.78
C ASP A 74 10.65 3.83 -5.31
N LYS A 75 9.65 4.42 -4.69
CA LYS A 75 9.19 4.09 -3.33
C LYS A 75 7.71 3.72 -3.32
N LEU A 76 7.35 2.91 -2.35
CA LEU A 76 5.98 2.55 -2.04
C LEU A 76 5.73 2.82 -0.56
N VAL A 77 4.75 3.65 -0.24
CA VAL A 77 4.19 3.70 1.09
C VAL A 77 2.99 2.77 1.14
N TYR A 78 2.81 2.09 2.25
CA TYR A 78 1.64 1.22 2.45
C TYR A 78 1.19 1.23 3.90
N SER A 79 -0.08 1.03 4.12
CA SER A 79 -0.63 0.79 5.45
C SER A 79 -1.02 -0.68 5.62
N VAL A 80 -0.84 -1.17 6.83
CA VAL A 80 -1.25 -2.48 7.32
C VAL A 80 -1.71 -2.35 8.77
N TYR A 81 -2.36 -3.38 9.30
CA TYR A 81 -2.67 -3.48 10.72
C TYR A 81 -2.36 -4.89 11.24
N ASN A 82 -2.02 -5.01 12.51
CA ASN A 82 -1.74 -6.29 13.16
C ASN A 82 -2.06 -6.23 14.66
N ASN A 83 -1.86 -7.33 15.36
CA ASN A 83 -2.10 -7.40 16.81
C ASN A 83 -1.16 -6.48 17.63
N ALA A 84 0.09 -6.30 17.18
CA ALA A 84 1.05 -5.47 17.89
C ALA A 84 0.73 -3.95 17.80
N SER A 85 -0.07 -3.56 16.80
CA SER A 85 -0.58 -2.19 16.65
C SER A 85 -1.97 -1.99 17.28
N ASP A 86 -2.47 -2.93 18.10
CA ASP A 86 -3.86 -2.95 18.54
C ASP A 86 -4.86 -2.88 17.37
N TYR A 87 -4.49 -3.46 16.24
CA TYR A 87 -5.22 -3.37 14.98
C TYR A 87 -5.48 -1.92 14.51
N LYS A 88 -4.63 -0.97 14.91
CA LYS A 88 -4.59 0.36 14.32
C LYS A 88 -3.75 0.35 13.04
N PRO A 89 -3.99 1.26 12.08
CA PRO A 89 -3.18 1.32 10.88
C PRO A 89 -1.74 1.72 11.21
N GLU A 90 -0.79 0.99 10.68
CA GLU A 90 0.62 1.30 10.67
C GLU A 90 1.04 1.71 9.27
N LEU A 91 1.77 2.81 9.16
CA LEU A 91 2.31 3.28 7.89
C LEU A 91 3.75 2.83 7.72
N TRP A 92 4.05 2.25 6.57
CA TRP A 92 5.36 1.73 6.21
C TRP A 92 5.81 2.29 4.86
N ILE A 93 7.12 2.42 4.66
CA ILE A 93 7.72 2.78 3.39
C ILE A 93 8.79 1.76 2.99
N THR A 94 8.93 1.53 1.69
CA THR A 94 9.90 0.58 1.14
C THR A 94 10.38 1.02 -0.25
N ASN A 95 11.55 0.56 -0.67
CA ASN A 95 11.95 0.66 -2.07
C ASN A 95 11.03 -0.19 -2.94
N ALA A 96 10.75 0.28 -4.15
CA ALA A 96 9.73 -0.33 -5.00
C ALA A 96 10.11 -0.43 -6.49
N GLN A 97 11.38 -0.28 -6.82
CA GLN A 97 11.84 -0.33 -8.20
C GLN A 97 12.69 -1.59 -8.48
N GLY A 98 12.31 -2.34 -9.51
CA GLY A 98 13.06 -3.48 -10.03
C GLY A 98 13.43 -4.50 -8.96
N ALA A 99 14.70 -4.88 -8.88
CA ALA A 99 15.22 -5.83 -7.88
C ALA A 99 15.20 -5.29 -6.44
N GLN A 100 15.01 -3.98 -6.26
CA GLN A 100 14.94 -3.35 -4.94
C GLN A 100 13.55 -3.43 -4.31
N MET A 101 12.55 -3.94 -5.01
CA MET A 101 11.20 -4.12 -4.51
C MET A 101 11.20 -4.80 -3.13
N GLY A 102 10.63 -4.14 -2.13
CA GLY A 102 10.51 -4.65 -0.76
C GLY A 102 11.77 -4.51 0.10
N THR A 103 12.87 -3.94 -0.41
CA THR A 103 14.07 -3.65 0.38
C THR A 103 13.95 -2.30 1.10
N GLY A 104 14.80 -2.05 2.11
CA GLY A 104 14.80 -0.78 2.84
C GLY A 104 13.50 -0.48 3.58
N ARG A 105 12.73 -1.50 3.90
CA ARG A 105 11.44 -1.38 4.57
C ARG A 105 11.58 -0.80 5.97
N ARG A 106 10.81 0.25 6.27
CA ARG A 106 10.78 0.88 7.60
C ARG A 106 9.37 1.34 7.95
N LYS A 107 9.02 1.22 9.22
CA LYS A 107 7.81 1.80 9.79
C LYS A 107 7.99 3.31 9.95
N LEU A 108 6.94 4.06 9.66
CA LEU A 108 6.85 5.49 9.93
C LEU A 108 6.12 5.71 11.27
N ASP A 109 6.54 6.73 12.01
CA ASP A 109 5.98 7.02 13.34
C ASP A 109 4.70 7.87 13.24
N VAL A 110 3.75 7.39 12.44
CA VAL A 110 2.43 7.99 12.28
C VAL A 110 1.37 6.90 12.13
N VAL A 111 0.23 7.10 12.76
CA VAL A 111 -0.89 6.14 12.77
C VAL A 111 -1.95 6.63 11.80
N THR A 112 -1.83 6.20 10.53
CA THR A 112 -2.75 6.60 9.47
C THR A 112 -2.74 5.57 8.33
N TRP A 113 -3.71 5.69 7.42
CA TRP A 113 -3.78 4.87 6.20
C TRP A 113 -2.99 5.52 5.06
N ALA A 114 -2.42 4.72 4.18
CA ALA A 114 -1.68 5.22 3.02
C ALA A 114 -2.55 6.07 2.07
N GLU A 115 -3.85 5.82 2.02
CA GLU A 115 -4.79 6.63 1.24
C GLU A 115 -4.90 8.08 1.71
N LYS A 116 -4.66 8.33 3.02
CA LYS A 116 -4.64 9.67 3.63
C LYS A 116 -3.32 10.42 3.43
N CYS A 117 -2.39 9.85 2.67
CA CYS A 117 -1.10 10.44 2.35
C CYS A 117 -1.00 10.82 0.87
N VAL A 118 -0.20 11.80 0.55
CA VAL A 118 0.17 12.18 -0.82
C VAL A 118 1.65 12.50 -0.87
N PHE A 119 2.36 11.99 -1.88
CA PHE A 119 3.73 12.39 -2.14
C PHE A 119 3.73 13.78 -2.80
N GLN A 120 4.48 14.70 -2.22
CA GLN A 120 4.80 15.99 -2.81
C GLN A 120 5.89 15.82 -3.86
N ASP A 121 6.89 15.01 -3.53
CA ASP A 121 7.98 14.57 -4.39
C ASP A 121 8.41 13.14 -3.98
N ASN A 122 9.55 12.62 -4.44
CA ASN A 122 10.00 11.26 -4.09
C ASN A 122 10.42 11.08 -2.63
N ASP A 123 10.75 12.14 -1.93
CA ASP A 123 11.30 12.08 -0.57
C ASP A 123 10.37 12.68 0.48
N THR A 124 9.44 13.53 0.04
CA THR A 124 8.52 14.24 0.93
C THR A 124 7.07 13.79 0.75
N MET A 125 6.42 13.52 1.84
CA MET A 125 5.03 13.09 1.88
C MET A 125 4.20 13.95 2.85
N ILE A 126 2.97 14.27 2.48
CA ILE A 126 1.99 14.94 3.34
C ILE A 126 0.91 13.92 3.70
N CYS A 127 0.64 13.77 4.98
CA CYS A 127 -0.38 12.85 5.49
C CYS A 127 -1.38 13.57 6.39
N ALA A 128 -2.66 13.23 6.25
CA ALA A 128 -3.67 13.50 7.26
C ALA A 128 -3.62 12.35 8.28
N VAL A 129 -3.41 12.69 9.55
CA VAL A 129 -3.24 11.73 10.64
C VAL A 129 -4.39 11.91 11.64
N PRO A 130 -5.32 10.93 11.73
CA PRO A 130 -6.40 10.98 12.69
C PRO A 130 -5.89 10.98 14.12
N GLN A 131 -6.52 11.78 14.97
CA GLN A 131 -6.21 11.82 16.40
C GLN A 131 -7.02 10.74 17.14
N ASP A 132 -6.39 10.12 18.13
CA ASP A 132 -7.05 9.22 19.09
C ASP A 132 -7.84 8.03 18.47
N LEU A 133 -7.31 7.43 17.39
CA LEU A 133 -7.94 6.25 16.80
C LEU A 133 -8.12 5.10 17.81
N PRO A 134 -9.30 4.47 17.87
CA PRO A 134 -9.55 3.34 18.76
C PRO A 134 -8.81 2.08 18.33
N THR A 135 -8.68 1.14 19.25
CA THR A 135 -8.28 -0.25 18.95
C THR A 135 -9.18 -0.82 17.84
N GLY A 136 -8.60 -1.50 16.86
CA GLY A 136 -9.35 -2.08 15.76
C GLY A 136 -9.65 -1.14 14.59
N ALA A 137 -9.24 0.13 14.64
CA ALA A 137 -9.51 1.10 13.56
C ALA A 137 -9.02 0.63 12.19
N GLY A 138 -7.91 -0.11 12.13
CA GLY A 138 -7.37 -0.65 10.87
C GLY A 138 -8.29 -1.64 10.16
N LEU A 139 -9.19 -2.31 10.91
CA LEU A 139 -10.22 -3.22 10.37
C LEU A 139 -11.38 -2.45 9.71
N GLN A 140 -11.56 -1.19 10.08
CA GLN A 140 -12.68 -0.35 9.67
C GLN A 140 -12.16 1.03 9.23
N PRO A 141 -11.58 1.16 8.02
CA PRO A 141 -11.00 2.42 7.54
C PRO A 141 -11.98 3.60 7.55
N GLU A 142 -13.29 3.32 7.49
CA GLU A 142 -14.33 4.35 7.55
C GLU A 142 -14.29 5.16 8.85
N LEU A 143 -13.84 4.55 9.95
CA LEU A 143 -13.65 5.27 11.22
C LEU A 143 -12.67 6.45 11.10
N GLY A 144 -11.72 6.37 10.17
CA GLY A 144 -10.79 7.48 9.91
C GLY A 144 -11.46 8.77 9.46
N LYS A 145 -12.73 8.72 9.04
CA LYS A 145 -13.55 9.91 8.67
C LYS A 145 -14.26 10.55 9.86
N GLU A 146 -14.34 9.85 10.97
CA GLU A 146 -15.06 10.29 12.18
C GLU A 146 -14.15 11.07 13.16
N TYR A 147 -12.84 10.98 12.96
CA TYR A 147 -11.84 11.59 13.83
C TYR A 147 -11.22 12.82 13.17
N ALA A 148 -10.94 13.84 13.97
CA ALA A 148 -10.22 15.02 13.51
C ALA A 148 -8.80 14.66 13.08
N ASP A 149 -8.38 15.17 11.94
CA ASP A 149 -7.02 14.98 11.41
C ASP A 149 -6.10 16.15 11.77
N SER A 150 -4.83 15.84 11.97
CA SER A 150 -3.74 16.80 11.86
C SER A 150 -2.93 16.53 10.60
N ILE A 151 -2.43 17.58 9.96
CA ILE A 151 -1.59 17.45 8.76
C ILE A 151 -0.14 17.34 9.17
N TYR A 152 0.52 16.28 8.72
CA TYR A 152 1.93 15.99 8.94
C TYR A 152 2.70 16.08 7.63
N LYS A 153 3.87 16.69 7.67
CA LYS A 153 4.88 16.58 6.64
C LYS A 153 5.92 15.56 7.10
N ILE A 154 6.26 14.61 6.23
CA ILE A 154 7.18 13.51 6.49
C ILE A 154 8.26 13.56 5.41
N ASP A 155 9.52 13.70 5.83
CA ASP A 155 10.71 13.73 4.96
C ASP A 155 11.53 12.44 5.08
#